data_49727167eb93eac1640f4b1d78051822
#
_entry.id   49727167eb93eac1640f4b1d78051822
#
_cell.length_a   1.000
_cell.length_b   1.000
_cell.length_c   1.000
_cell.angle_alpha   90.00
_cell.angle_beta   90.00
_cell.angle_gamma   90.00
#
_symmetry.space_group_name_H-M   'P 1'
#
loop_
_entity.id
_entity.type
_entity.pdbx_description
1 polymer ?
#
loop_
_entity_poly.entity_id
_entity_poly.type
_entity_poly.pdbx_seq_one_letter_code
_entity_poly.pdbx_strand_id
1 'polypeptide(L)'
;MKYISFFLFLILLLSNINIFFSQQQKDIEEIKSNFARKDFPNIKNYPLKTLAYITPWNKEGYDYVEKYSNKFDIISPTWFELKPDEIDGELNIILDGSNNIDSAYMKKLRNKNNKILILPRLHTGFNDLNVMHTWFTKEADQFIKVLERRIKYNKFDGYVFDCMQIWFNKDLLDKFVNNFLPKIYQALNKLNKIFILTIIPKNLMDIPNSFSIDKKTFKLISNYVHYFNIMTYDYHQYQRNNPNFYTAPISWIKETIDFYVDENDKSAKDIKNKILIGIPFHGYSFQKGSSNPSGVVTGSQFSQILSGIGGNEFEYNSYKEEGEYIIETGNNVINYPMKEFIEKRLEISKELNIGGIGIWDVGNGKESLIEPF
;
A
#
# COMPACT_ATOMS: atom_id res chain seq x y z
N MET A 1 19.19 -61.21 2.84
CA MET A 1 19.14 -60.02 3.67
C MET A 1 19.21 -58.71 2.90
N LYS A 2 20.13 -58.49 1.94
CA LYS A 2 20.26 -57.20 1.19
C LYS A 2 18.97 -56.82 0.43
N TYR A 3 18.25 -57.75 -0.18
CA TYR A 3 17.02 -57.46 -0.93
C TYR A 3 15.83 -57.08 -0.03
N ILE A 4 15.74 -57.60 1.16
CA ILE A 4 14.68 -57.29 2.13
C ILE A 4 14.89 -55.88 2.68
N SER A 5 16.14 -55.50 2.94
CA SER A 5 16.51 -54.15 3.40
C SER A 5 16.24 -53.09 2.32
N PHE A 6 16.50 -53.40 1.06
CA PHE A 6 16.21 -52.50 -0.06
C PHE A 6 14.70 -52.32 -0.27
N PHE A 7 13.91 -53.42 -0.16
CA PHE A 7 12.47 -53.36 -0.29
C PHE A 7 11.80 -52.58 0.85
N LEU A 8 12.26 -52.74 2.08
CA LEU A 8 11.81 -51.96 3.23
C LEU A 8 12.18 -50.48 3.08
N PHE A 9 13.37 -50.17 2.57
CA PHE A 9 13.77 -48.78 2.27
C PHE A 9 12.88 -48.14 1.20
N LEU A 10 12.54 -48.89 0.14
CA LEU A 10 11.64 -48.40 -0.92
C LEU A 10 10.21 -48.17 -0.41
N ILE A 11 9.69 -49.03 0.46
CA ILE A 11 8.37 -48.84 1.10
C ILE A 11 8.37 -47.60 2.00
N LEU A 12 9.42 -47.39 2.80
CA LEU A 12 9.57 -46.19 3.63
C LEU A 12 9.68 -44.92 2.79
N LEU A 13 10.40 -44.97 1.68
CA LEU A 13 10.52 -43.83 0.76
C LEU A 13 9.16 -43.50 0.13
N LEU A 14 8.43 -44.50 -0.37
CA LEU A 14 7.08 -44.33 -0.97
C LEU A 14 6.06 -43.87 0.08
N SER A 15 6.13 -44.34 1.32
CA SER A 15 5.25 -43.89 2.39
C SER A 15 5.52 -42.44 2.78
N ASN A 16 6.80 -41.99 2.86
CA ASN A 16 7.16 -40.63 3.12
C ASN A 16 6.74 -39.70 1.97
N ILE A 17 6.88 -40.14 0.72
CA ILE A 17 6.39 -39.41 -0.45
C ILE A 17 4.88 -39.22 -0.39
N ASN A 18 4.14 -40.27 -0.09
CA ASN A 18 2.66 -40.24 0.03
C ASN A 18 2.21 -39.29 1.18
N ILE A 19 2.90 -39.33 2.32
CA ILE A 19 2.63 -38.43 3.45
C ILE A 19 2.90 -36.98 3.04
N PHE A 20 4.01 -36.72 2.35
CA PHE A 20 4.36 -35.39 1.87
C PHE A 20 3.29 -34.81 0.90
N PHE A 21 2.88 -35.58 -0.11
CA PHE A 21 1.83 -35.14 -1.03
C PHE A 21 0.47 -34.97 -0.34
N SER A 22 0.12 -35.85 0.61
CA SER A 22 -1.11 -35.72 1.40
C SER A 22 -1.09 -34.42 2.25
N GLN A 23 0.06 -34.04 2.80
CA GLN A 23 0.19 -32.80 3.57
C GLN A 23 0.10 -31.59 2.65
N GLN A 24 0.80 -31.55 1.53
CA GLN A 24 0.69 -30.46 0.55
C GLN A 24 -0.75 -30.25 0.07
N GLN A 25 -1.49 -31.31 -0.18
CA GLN A 25 -2.88 -31.21 -0.62
C GLN A 25 -3.79 -30.62 0.47
N LYS A 26 -3.55 -30.95 1.74
CA LYS A 26 -4.26 -30.33 2.87
C LYS A 26 -3.93 -28.85 2.99
N ASP A 27 -2.67 -28.49 2.86
CA ASP A 27 -2.22 -27.10 2.94
C ASP A 27 -2.86 -26.25 1.83
N ILE A 28 -2.98 -26.78 0.60
CA ILE A 28 -3.67 -26.12 -0.51
C ILE A 28 -5.15 -25.89 -0.23
N GLU A 29 -5.85 -26.91 0.26
CA GLU A 29 -7.27 -26.80 0.57
C GLU A 29 -7.51 -25.81 1.72
N GLU A 30 -6.61 -25.75 2.70
CA GLU A 30 -6.63 -24.75 3.76
C GLU A 30 -6.41 -23.34 3.20
N ILE A 31 -5.43 -23.14 2.31
CA ILE A 31 -5.18 -21.88 1.62
C ILE A 31 -6.42 -21.44 0.84
N LYS A 32 -7.01 -22.34 0.04
CA LYS A 32 -8.24 -22.06 -0.72
C LYS A 32 -9.39 -21.66 0.19
N SER A 33 -9.58 -22.38 1.29
CA SER A 33 -10.62 -22.12 2.28
C SER A 33 -10.45 -20.76 2.95
N ASN A 34 -9.24 -20.46 3.43
CA ASN A 34 -8.91 -19.19 4.07
C ASN A 34 -9.05 -18.03 3.09
N PHE A 35 -8.60 -18.19 1.85
CA PHE A 35 -8.72 -17.17 0.81
C PHE A 35 -10.16 -16.90 0.36
N ALA A 36 -10.99 -17.93 0.33
CA ALA A 36 -12.41 -17.84 -0.04
C ALA A 36 -13.30 -17.31 1.09
N ARG A 37 -12.75 -17.09 2.29
CA ARG A 37 -13.52 -16.67 3.45
C ARG A 37 -14.19 -15.32 3.25
N LYS A 38 -15.48 -15.25 3.59
CA LYS A 38 -16.36 -14.08 3.43
C LYS A 38 -17.23 -13.90 4.68
N ASP A 39 -17.95 -12.79 4.71
CA ASP A 39 -19.02 -12.55 5.70
C ASP A 39 -18.58 -12.60 7.18
N PHE A 40 -17.40 -12.03 7.45
CA PHE A 40 -16.95 -11.79 8.83
C PHE A 40 -17.54 -10.47 9.39
N PRO A 41 -17.55 -10.28 10.72
CA PRO A 41 -18.10 -9.09 11.34
C PRO A 41 -17.47 -7.78 10.87
N ASN A 42 -18.30 -6.79 10.57
CA ASN A 42 -17.87 -5.42 10.26
C ASN A 42 -17.54 -4.67 11.57
N ILE A 43 -16.60 -5.21 12.34
CA ILE A 43 -16.11 -4.68 13.61
C ILE A 43 -14.62 -4.46 13.47
N LYS A 44 -14.16 -3.27 13.82
CA LYS A 44 -12.74 -2.94 13.79
C LYS A 44 -12.03 -3.56 15.00
N ASN A 45 -11.11 -4.48 14.75
CA ASN A 45 -10.28 -5.12 15.76
C ASN A 45 -8.88 -4.49 15.85
N TYR A 46 -8.44 -3.83 14.79
CA TYR A 46 -7.16 -3.16 14.75
C TYR A 46 -7.26 -1.75 15.34
N PRO A 47 -6.50 -1.44 16.42
CA PRO A 47 -6.72 -0.21 17.20
C PRO A 47 -6.12 1.05 16.57
N LEU A 48 -5.15 0.91 15.63
CA LEU A 48 -4.48 2.03 14.99
C LEU A 48 -5.23 2.50 13.73
N LYS A 49 -4.75 3.57 13.09
CA LYS A 49 -5.39 4.12 11.89
C LYS A 49 -5.30 3.17 10.70
N THR A 50 -6.39 3.09 9.94
CA THR A 50 -6.49 2.35 8.68
C THR A 50 -6.89 3.30 7.57
N LEU A 51 -5.96 3.56 6.65
CA LEU A 51 -6.18 4.28 5.40
C LEU A 51 -6.39 3.24 4.28
N ALA A 52 -7.48 3.33 3.55
CA ALA A 52 -7.80 2.42 2.45
C ALA A 52 -7.93 3.18 1.13
N TYR A 53 -7.13 2.82 0.14
CA TYR A 53 -7.27 3.32 -1.22
C TYR A 53 -8.30 2.51 -1.99
N ILE A 54 -9.13 3.21 -2.77
CA ILE A 54 -10.05 2.63 -3.74
C ILE A 54 -9.88 3.31 -5.10
N THR A 55 -9.98 2.53 -6.16
CA THR A 55 -9.68 2.98 -7.51
C THR A 55 -10.89 2.88 -8.42
N PRO A 56 -11.21 3.89 -9.26
CA PRO A 56 -12.43 3.93 -10.06
C PRO A 56 -12.49 2.81 -11.11
N TRP A 57 -11.37 2.22 -11.48
CA TRP A 57 -11.28 1.10 -12.41
C TRP A 57 -11.48 -0.27 -11.76
N ASN A 58 -11.56 -0.34 -10.41
CA ASN A 58 -11.78 -1.57 -9.66
C ASN A 58 -12.98 -1.43 -8.71
N LYS A 59 -14.15 -1.85 -9.18
CA LYS A 59 -15.40 -1.73 -8.43
C LYS A 59 -15.42 -2.56 -7.15
N GLU A 60 -14.73 -3.71 -7.10
CA GLU A 60 -14.70 -4.56 -5.91
C GLU A 60 -14.22 -3.78 -4.67
N GLY A 61 -13.29 -2.83 -4.83
CA GLY A 61 -12.81 -1.99 -3.75
C GLY A 61 -13.91 -1.13 -3.11
N TYR A 62 -14.81 -0.58 -3.92
CA TYR A 62 -15.96 0.18 -3.43
C TYR A 62 -16.93 -0.71 -2.67
N ASP A 63 -17.23 -1.88 -3.20
CA ASP A 63 -18.17 -2.83 -2.59
C ASP A 63 -17.61 -3.35 -1.24
N TYR A 64 -16.34 -3.67 -1.17
CA TYR A 64 -15.68 -4.12 0.07
C TYR A 64 -15.64 -3.03 1.14
N VAL A 65 -15.26 -1.81 0.78
CA VAL A 65 -15.24 -0.69 1.71
C VAL A 65 -16.65 -0.38 2.23
N GLU A 66 -17.67 -0.45 1.39
CA GLU A 66 -19.04 -0.27 1.83
C GLU A 66 -19.50 -1.37 2.79
N LYS A 67 -19.18 -2.63 2.48
CA LYS A 67 -19.53 -3.79 3.32
C LYS A 67 -18.84 -3.75 4.68
N TYR A 68 -17.57 -3.38 4.71
CA TYR A 68 -16.71 -3.39 5.90
C TYR A 68 -16.30 -2.00 6.38
N SER A 69 -17.18 -1.01 6.22
CA SER A 69 -16.88 0.40 6.46
C SER A 69 -16.37 0.73 7.87
N ASN A 70 -16.73 -0.07 8.89
CA ASN A 70 -16.27 0.15 10.26
C ASN A 70 -14.81 -0.28 10.49
N LYS A 71 -14.22 -1.05 9.57
CA LYS A 71 -12.81 -1.46 9.66
C LYS A 71 -11.83 -0.37 9.19
N PHE A 72 -12.34 0.68 8.56
CA PHE A 72 -11.53 1.76 7.98
C PHE A 72 -11.80 3.09 8.66
N ASP A 73 -10.75 3.87 8.94
CA ASP A 73 -10.88 5.24 9.45
C ASP A 73 -10.91 6.26 8.31
N ILE A 74 -10.11 6.01 7.26
CA ILE A 74 -9.89 6.92 6.15
C ILE A 74 -10.02 6.17 4.83
N ILE A 75 -10.83 6.69 3.92
CA ILE A 75 -10.91 6.21 2.54
C ILE A 75 -10.30 7.25 1.63
N SER A 76 -9.39 6.79 0.77
CA SER A 76 -8.74 7.62 -0.24
C SER A 76 -9.12 7.17 -1.65
N PRO A 77 -10.19 7.72 -2.22
CA PRO A 77 -10.51 7.45 -3.61
C PRO A 77 -9.45 8.04 -4.54
N THR A 78 -8.98 7.26 -5.50
CA THR A 78 -8.04 7.70 -6.54
C THR A 78 -8.80 8.38 -7.68
N TRP A 79 -9.44 9.52 -7.37
CA TRP A 79 -10.29 10.21 -8.35
C TRP A 79 -9.54 11.25 -9.16
N PHE A 80 -8.49 11.87 -8.60
CA PHE A 80 -7.90 13.04 -9.21
C PHE A 80 -6.48 12.79 -9.70
N GLU A 81 -6.26 13.17 -10.95
CA GLU A 81 -4.96 13.44 -11.51
C GLU A 81 -4.76 14.96 -11.61
N LEU A 82 -3.67 15.46 -11.08
CA LEU A 82 -3.28 16.86 -11.21
C LEU A 82 -2.69 17.07 -12.60
N LYS A 83 -3.26 17.99 -13.37
CA LYS A 83 -2.80 18.35 -14.72
C LYS A 83 -2.58 19.85 -14.86
N PRO A 84 -1.58 20.25 -15.63
CA PRO A 84 -1.47 21.66 -16.02
C PRO A 84 -2.57 22.01 -17.02
N ASP A 85 -3.05 23.23 -16.94
CA ASP A 85 -3.90 23.88 -17.92
C ASP A 85 -3.35 25.26 -18.20
N GLU A 86 -3.40 25.70 -19.43
CA GLU A 86 -2.97 27.02 -19.82
C GLU A 86 -4.21 27.82 -20.26
N ILE A 87 -4.58 28.81 -19.48
CA ILE A 87 -5.68 29.70 -19.76
C ILE A 87 -5.14 31.12 -19.86
N ASP A 88 -5.30 31.75 -21.01
CA ASP A 88 -4.86 33.12 -21.28
C ASP A 88 -3.36 33.37 -21.03
N GLY A 89 -2.53 32.33 -21.26
CA GLY A 89 -1.09 32.37 -21.04
C GLY A 89 -0.65 32.22 -19.57
N GLU A 90 -1.59 31.97 -18.67
CA GLU A 90 -1.33 31.66 -17.26
C GLU A 90 -1.44 30.16 -17.01
N LEU A 91 -0.47 29.63 -16.27
CA LEU A 91 -0.46 28.23 -15.86
C LEU A 91 -1.47 28.00 -14.74
N ASN A 92 -2.50 27.24 -15.03
CA ASN A 92 -3.50 26.83 -14.08
C ASN A 92 -3.32 25.36 -13.69
N ILE A 93 -4.10 24.90 -12.72
CA ILE A 93 -4.15 23.50 -12.32
C ILE A 93 -5.57 22.93 -12.44
N ILE A 94 -5.67 21.79 -13.09
CA ILE A 94 -6.90 21.02 -13.18
C ILE A 94 -6.81 19.80 -12.28
N LEU A 95 -7.90 19.52 -11.56
CA LEU A 95 -8.15 18.23 -10.94
C LEU A 95 -8.96 17.39 -11.95
N ASP A 96 -8.23 16.70 -12.84
CA ASP A 96 -8.85 15.78 -13.80
C ASP A 96 -9.45 14.59 -13.08
N GLY A 97 -10.52 14.00 -13.65
CA GLY A 97 -11.25 12.88 -13.04
C GLY A 97 -12.38 13.31 -12.10
N SER A 98 -12.81 14.58 -12.14
CA SER A 98 -13.96 15.06 -11.34
C SER A 98 -15.25 14.30 -11.62
N ASN A 99 -15.38 13.63 -12.77
CA ASN A 99 -16.47 12.73 -13.14
C ASN A 99 -16.47 11.41 -12.33
N ASN A 100 -15.37 11.06 -11.68
CA ASN A 100 -15.29 9.89 -10.81
C ASN A 100 -15.89 10.13 -9.42
N ILE A 101 -16.22 11.38 -9.08
CA ILE A 101 -16.76 11.71 -7.76
C ILE A 101 -18.17 11.13 -7.63
N ASP A 102 -18.31 10.17 -6.72
CA ASP A 102 -19.61 9.57 -6.39
C ASP A 102 -20.13 10.11 -5.05
N SER A 103 -20.95 11.17 -5.13
CA SER A 103 -21.55 11.81 -3.95
C SER A 103 -22.56 10.90 -3.24
N ALA A 104 -23.23 10.00 -3.98
CA ALA A 104 -24.18 9.05 -3.42
C ALA A 104 -23.43 7.98 -2.61
N TYR A 105 -22.32 7.48 -3.13
CA TYR A 105 -21.45 6.56 -2.43
C TYR A 105 -20.87 7.18 -1.14
N MET A 106 -20.35 8.41 -1.21
CA MET A 106 -19.85 9.10 -0.01
C MET A 106 -20.93 9.24 1.07
N LYS A 107 -22.16 9.61 0.67
CA LYS A 107 -23.29 9.68 1.59
C LYS A 107 -23.61 8.31 2.20
N LYS A 108 -23.60 7.27 1.39
CA LYS A 108 -23.87 5.89 1.82
C LYS A 108 -22.83 5.41 2.84
N LEU A 109 -21.55 5.68 2.60
CA LEU A 109 -20.46 5.36 3.55
C LEU A 109 -20.64 6.09 4.89
N ARG A 110 -20.92 7.40 4.86
CA ARG A 110 -21.11 8.18 6.09
C ARG A 110 -22.36 7.78 6.86
N ASN A 111 -23.38 7.27 6.20
CA ASN A 111 -24.56 6.71 6.87
C ASN A 111 -24.24 5.40 7.60
N LYS A 112 -23.33 4.58 7.04
CA LYS A 112 -22.90 3.31 7.66
C LYS A 112 -21.85 3.50 8.76
N ASN A 113 -20.95 4.45 8.55
CA ASN A 113 -19.90 4.82 9.50
C ASN A 113 -19.76 6.35 9.51
N ASN A 114 -20.35 7.01 10.52
CA ASN A 114 -20.33 8.47 10.63
C ASN A 114 -18.96 9.05 11.01
N LYS A 115 -17.99 8.20 11.38
CA LYS A 115 -16.61 8.59 11.71
C LYS A 115 -15.66 8.46 10.53
N ILE A 116 -16.12 7.87 9.42
CA ILE A 116 -15.26 7.63 8.25
C ILE A 116 -14.89 8.96 7.57
N LEU A 117 -13.62 9.12 7.28
CA LEU A 117 -13.08 10.29 6.61
C LEU A 117 -12.82 9.97 5.12
N ILE A 118 -13.16 10.90 4.23
CA ILE A 118 -12.98 10.73 2.78
C ILE A 118 -11.98 11.77 2.30
N LEU A 119 -10.77 11.29 1.97
CA LEU A 119 -9.62 12.06 1.53
C LEU A 119 -9.19 11.62 0.13
N PRO A 120 -9.70 12.23 -0.95
CA PRO A 120 -9.28 11.85 -2.29
C PRO A 120 -7.76 11.98 -2.48
N ARG A 121 -7.18 11.02 -3.23
CA ARG A 121 -5.79 11.07 -3.66
C ARG A 121 -5.61 12.11 -4.76
N LEU A 122 -4.64 12.98 -4.59
CA LEU A 122 -4.15 13.91 -5.59
C LEU A 122 -2.85 13.33 -6.15
N HIS A 123 -2.88 12.86 -7.38
CA HIS A 123 -1.76 12.21 -8.04
C HIS A 123 -1.25 13.06 -9.21
N THR A 124 0.07 13.10 -9.40
CA THR A 124 0.69 13.71 -10.58
C THR A 124 1.12 12.61 -11.55
N GLY A 125 0.47 12.56 -12.73
CA GLY A 125 0.76 11.57 -13.76
C GLY A 125 1.79 12.02 -14.81
N PHE A 126 2.36 13.23 -14.69
CA PHE A 126 3.30 13.81 -15.64
C PHE A 126 4.65 14.14 -14.98
N ASN A 127 5.69 14.37 -15.81
CA ASN A 127 7.07 14.60 -15.35
C ASN A 127 7.63 15.99 -15.71
N ASP A 128 6.78 16.99 -15.94
CA ASP A 128 7.26 18.33 -16.20
C ASP A 128 7.63 19.03 -14.87
N LEU A 129 8.92 19.03 -14.56
CA LEU A 129 9.45 19.61 -13.32
C LEU A 129 9.28 21.13 -13.29
N ASN A 130 9.25 21.84 -14.44
CA ASN A 130 9.07 23.30 -14.49
C ASN A 130 7.64 23.66 -14.08
N VAL A 131 6.67 22.93 -14.55
CA VAL A 131 5.26 23.06 -14.15
C VAL A 131 5.12 22.86 -12.65
N MET A 132 5.66 21.76 -12.12
CA MET A 132 5.60 21.48 -10.67
C MET A 132 6.33 22.54 -9.84
N HIS A 133 7.48 23.00 -10.30
CA HIS A 133 8.21 24.09 -9.67
C HIS A 133 7.35 25.37 -9.59
N THR A 134 6.66 25.72 -10.66
CA THR A 134 5.75 26.86 -10.71
C THR A 134 4.58 26.70 -9.75
N TRP A 135 3.97 25.51 -9.70
CA TRP A 135 2.90 25.19 -8.74
C TRP A 135 3.34 25.29 -7.28
N PHE A 136 4.57 24.88 -6.98
CA PHE A 136 5.06 24.94 -5.60
C PHE A 136 5.62 26.30 -5.21
N THR A 137 5.70 27.25 -6.14
CA THR A 137 6.23 28.62 -5.89
C THR A 137 5.22 29.68 -6.27
N LYS A 138 5.22 30.13 -7.52
CA LYS A 138 4.43 31.27 -7.99
C LYS A 138 2.93 31.03 -7.87
N GLU A 139 2.48 29.81 -8.24
CA GLU A 139 1.06 29.44 -8.29
C GLU A 139 0.56 28.71 -7.04
N ALA A 140 1.39 28.63 -5.99
CA ALA A 140 1.04 27.89 -4.78
C ALA A 140 -0.30 28.31 -4.15
N ASP A 141 -0.54 29.62 -4.07
CA ASP A 141 -1.78 30.14 -3.46
C ASP A 141 -3.01 29.86 -4.32
N GLN A 142 -2.87 29.90 -5.65
CA GLN A 142 -3.95 29.55 -6.58
C GLN A 142 -4.25 28.07 -6.52
N PHE A 143 -3.22 27.22 -6.52
CA PHE A 143 -3.36 25.78 -6.35
C PHE A 143 -4.17 25.45 -5.07
N ILE A 144 -3.75 26.02 -3.94
CA ILE A 144 -4.42 25.81 -2.66
C ILE A 144 -5.88 26.27 -2.70
N LYS A 145 -6.19 27.41 -3.31
CA LYS A 145 -7.57 27.89 -3.47
C LYS A 145 -8.45 26.93 -4.29
N VAL A 146 -7.87 26.26 -5.30
CA VAL A 146 -8.59 25.23 -6.06
C VAL A 146 -8.96 24.05 -5.15
N LEU A 147 -8.01 23.56 -4.33
CA LEU A 147 -8.24 22.48 -3.40
C LEU A 147 -9.27 22.84 -2.31
N GLU A 148 -9.17 24.04 -1.73
CA GLU A 148 -10.15 24.52 -0.73
C GLU A 148 -11.57 24.58 -1.28
N ARG A 149 -11.73 25.09 -2.52
CA ARG A 149 -13.04 25.13 -3.18
C ARG A 149 -13.63 23.73 -3.37
N ARG A 150 -12.79 22.76 -3.79
CA ARG A 150 -13.22 21.36 -3.97
C ARG A 150 -13.61 20.71 -2.65
N ILE A 151 -12.87 20.93 -1.58
CA ILE A 151 -13.23 20.46 -0.23
C ILE A 151 -14.60 20.95 0.19
N LYS A 152 -14.84 22.26 0.06
CA LYS A 152 -16.11 22.89 0.46
C LYS A 152 -17.29 22.37 -0.36
N TYR A 153 -17.12 22.27 -1.68
CA TYR A 153 -18.17 21.84 -2.59
C TYR A 153 -18.52 20.34 -2.42
N ASN A 154 -17.51 19.47 -2.38
CA ASN A 154 -17.71 18.01 -2.32
C ASN A 154 -17.75 17.48 -0.88
N LYS A 155 -17.52 18.31 0.13
CA LYS A 155 -17.49 17.92 1.55
C LYS A 155 -16.42 16.86 1.84
N PHE A 156 -15.23 16.98 1.24
CA PHE A 156 -14.09 16.14 1.56
C PHE A 156 -13.53 16.45 2.95
N ASP A 157 -12.87 15.47 3.55
CA ASP A 157 -12.28 15.61 4.88
C ASP A 157 -10.78 15.93 4.82
N GLY A 158 -10.24 16.12 3.63
CA GLY A 158 -8.86 16.45 3.35
C GLY A 158 -8.37 15.85 2.05
N TYR A 159 -7.06 15.62 1.95
CA TYR A 159 -6.42 15.01 0.79
C TYR A 159 -5.28 14.09 1.18
N VAL A 160 -5.03 13.08 0.33
CA VAL A 160 -3.76 12.37 0.24
C VAL A 160 -2.98 12.92 -0.95
N PHE A 161 -1.83 13.52 -0.71
CA PHE A 161 -0.99 14.11 -1.74
C PHE A 161 0.11 13.14 -2.15
N ASP A 162 0.15 12.82 -3.44
CA ASP A 162 1.03 11.83 -4.02
C ASP A 162 1.72 12.38 -5.28
N CYS A 163 2.90 12.94 -5.06
CA CYS A 163 3.76 13.51 -6.09
C CYS A 163 5.14 12.85 -6.00
N MET A 164 5.32 11.76 -6.74
CA MET A 164 6.55 10.96 -6.69
C MET A 164 7.79 11.77 -7.09
N GLN A 165 7.64 12.73 -7.99
CA GLN A 165 8.72 13.52 -8.56
C GLN A 165 9.50 14.33 -7.51
N ILE A 166 8.85 14.73 -6.41
CA ILE A 166 9.52 15.48 -5.32
C ILE A 166 10.60 14.64 -4.62
N TRP A 167 10.47 13.33 -4.62
CA TRP A 167 11.42 12.44 -3.93
C TRP A 167 12.69 12.16 -4.74
N PHE A 168 12.66 12.42 -6.04
CA PHE A 168 13.78 12.18 -6.96
C PHE A 168 14.44 13.47 -7.48
N ASN A 169 13.94 14.63 -7.04
CA ASN A 169 14.48 15.93 -7.45
C ASN A 169 14.67 16.85 -6.25
N LYS A 170 15.93 17.14 -5.90
CA LYS A 170 16.26 17.92 -4.71
C LYS A 170 15.72 19.34 -4.77
N ASP A 171 15.85 20.03 -5.91
CA ASP A 171 15.37 21.42 -6.03
C ASP A 171 13.84 21.48 -5.90
N LEU A 172 13.14 20.53 -6.53
CA LEU A 172 11.69 20.44 -6.40
C LEU A 172 11.26 20.15 -4.97
N LEU A 173 11.95 19.24 -4.27
CA LEU A 173 11.71 18.94 -2.86
C LEU A 173 11.92 20.20 -1.99
N ASP A 174 13.00 20.95 -2.21
CA ASP A 174 13.28 22.17 -1.47
C ASP A 174 12.17 23.22 -1.67
N LYS A 175 11.65 23.37 -2.90
CA LYS A 175 10.51 24.28 -3.17
C LYS A 175 9.21 23.77 -2.54
N PHE A 176 8.95 22.48 -2.64
CA PHE A 176 7.81 21.86 -2.00
C PHE A 176 7.82 22.07 -0.49
N VAL A 177 8.93 21.73 0.19
CA VAL A 177 9.05 21.77 1.65
C VAL A 177 9.04 23.21 2.19
N ASN A 178 9.72 24.14 1.50
CA ASN A 178 9.90 25.50 2.02
C ASN A 178 8.78 26.48 1.63
N ASN A 179 8.03 26.21 0.55
CA ASN A 179 6.99 27.14 0.09
C ASN A 179 5.59 26.51 0.11
N PHE A 180 5.39 25.38 -0.56
CA PHE A 180 4.06 24.82 -0.77
C PHE A 180 3.52 24.13 0.48
N LEU A 181 4.31 23.23 1.07
CA LEU A 181 3.88 22.38 2.17
C LEU A 181 3.38 23.16 3.40
N PRO A 182 4.07 24.21 3.89
CA PRO A 182 3.55 25.02 5.00
C PRO A 182 2.22 25.70 4.67
N LYS A 183 2.07 26.20 3.44
CA LYS A 183 0.87 26.90 3.00
C LYS A 183 -0.34 25.99 2.91
N ILE A 184 -0.20 24.82 2.24
CA ILE A 184 -1.30 23.86 2.12
C ILE A 184 -1.71 23.31 3.49
N TYR A 185 -0.74 23.01 4.37
CA TYR A 185 -1.02 22.56 5.72
C TYR A 185 -1.83 23.59 6.51
N GLN A 186 -1.41 24.87 6.49
CA GLN A 186 -2.14 25.94 7.17
C GLN A 186 -3.54 26.13 6.63
N ALA A 187 -3.72 26.08 5.30
CA ALA A 187 -5.02 26.22 4.65
C ALA A 187 -5.98 25.10 5.06
N LEU A 188 -5.52 23.84 5.02
CA LEU A 188 -6.32 22.67 5.40
C LEU A 188 -6.59 22.66 6.91
N ASN A 189 -5.61 22.99 7.73
CA ASN A 189 -5.78 23.04 9.19
C ASN A 189 -6.80 24.09 9.63
N LYS A 190 -6.83 25.27 9.00
CA LYS A 190 -7.88 26.29 9.23
C LYS A 190 -9.30 25.78 8.93
N LEU A 191 -9.42 24.82 8.03
CA LEU A 191 -10.68 24.18 7.68
C LEU A 191 -10.98 22.91 8.50
N ASN A 192 -10.12 22.57 9.47
CA ASN A 192 -10.14 21.29 10.21
C ASN A 192 -10.11 20.08 9.25
N LYS A 193 -9.23 20.13 8.25
CA LYS A 193 -9.08 19.09 7.21
C LYS A 193 -7.71 18.43 7.30
N ILE A 194 -7.68 17.14 6.95
CA ILE A 194 -6.50 16.29 7.08
C ILE A 194 -5.65 16.36 5.82
N PHE A 195 -4.35 16.43 6.00
CA PHE A 195 -3.36 16.33 4.94
C PHE A 195 -2.45 15.13 5.18
N ILE A 196 -2.48 14.18 4.25
CA ILE A 196 -1.61 12.98 4.24
C ILE A 196 -0.64 13.11 3.07
N LEU A 197 0.62 12.85 3.33
CA LEU A 197 1.67 12.88 2.31
C LEU A 197 2.20 11.47 2.06
N THR A 198 2.20 11.02 0.79
CA THR A 198 2.84 9.75 0.43
C THR A 198 4.35 9.92 0.35
N ILE A 199 5.07 8.93 0.82
CA ILE A 199 6.54 8.91 0.83
C ILE A 199 7.04 7.56 0.31
N ILE A 200 8.14 7.60 -0.43
CA ILE A 200 8.86 6.41 -0.84
C ILE A 200 9.50 5.72 0.38
N PRO A 201 9.65 4.39 0.38
CA PRO A 201 10.40 3.69 1.41
C PRO A 201 11.91 3.89 1.26
N LYS A 202 12.67 3.38 2.23
CA LYS A 202 14.14 3.34 2.12
C LYS A 202 14.54 2.60 0.85
N ASN A 203 15.31 3.27 0.00
CA ASN A 203 15.89 2.65 -1.19
C ASN A 203 17.16 1.87 -0.79
N LEU A 204 17.21 0.59 -1.18
CA LEU A 204 18.35 -0.31 -0.94
C LEU A 204 19.24 -0.46 -2.18
N MET A 205 18.87 0.14 -3.31
CA MET A 205 19.70 0.16 -4.51
C MET A 205 20.66 1.34 -4.46
N ASP A 206 21.96 1.07 -4.64
CA ASP A 206 22.96 2.09 -4.91
C ASP A 206 22.74 2.66 -6.33
N ILE A 207 21.71 3.49 -6.49
CA ILE A 207 21.47 4.23 -7.71
C ILE A 207 22.13 5.59 -7.54
N PRO A 208 23.17 5.92 -8.34
CA PRO A 208 23.72 7.27 -8.34
C PRO A 208 22.60 8.28 -8.61
N ASN A 209 22.46 9.29 -7.77
CA ASN A 209 21.41 10.30 -7.81
C ASN A 209 19.99 9.84 -7.38
N SER A 210 19.80 8.66 -6.80
CA SER A 210 18.57 8.37 -6.08
C SER A 210 18.54 9.24 -4.83
N PHE A 211 17.75 10.29 -4.86
CA PHE A 211 17.61 11.18 -3.71
C PHE A 211 16.62 10.55 -2.73
N SER A 212 17.08 10.31 -1.52
CA SER A 212 16.20 10.00 -0.39
C SER A 212 16.25 11.15 0.60
N ILE A 213 15.11 11.48 1.20
CA ILE A 213 15.09 12.50 2.27
C ILE A 213 15.81 11.95 3.51
N ASP A 214 16.59 12.82 4.14
CA ASP A 214 17.25 12.49 5.40
C ASP A 214 16.31 12.67 6.61
N LYS A 215 16.72 12.17 7.78
CA LYS A 215 15.98 12.29 9.04
C LYS A 215 15.61 13.73 9.38
N LYS A 216 16.50 14.70 9.10
CA LYS A 216 16.28 16.11 9.37
C LYS A 216 15.15 16.66 8.51
N THR A 217 15.17 16.38 7.21
CA THR A 217 14.12 16.79 6.27
C THR A 217 12.80 16.10 6.60
N PHE A 218 12.82 14.80 6.93
CA PHE A 218 11.61 14.08 7.35
C PHE A 218 10.98 14.70 8.61
N LYS A 219 11.80 15.03 9.61
CA LYS A 219 11.37 15.74 10.82
C LYS A 219 10.77 17.11 10.48
N LEU A 220 11.39 17.86 9.58
CA LEU A 220 10.85 19.16 9.15
C LEU A 220 9.47 18.99 8.50
N ILE A 221 9.32 18.06 7.58
CA ILE A 221 8.05 17.76 6.90
C ILE A 221 6.98 17.32 7.92
N SER A 222 7.35 16.60 8.97
CA SER A 222 6.40 16.10 9.98
C SER A 222 5.63 17.22 10.70
N ASN A 223 6.12 18.46 10.69
CA ASN A 223 5.41 19.61 11.26
C ASN A 223 4.23 20.07 10.40
N TYR A 224 4.19 19.66 9.14
CA TYR A 224 3.23 20.15 8.14
C TYR A 224 2.39 19.03 7.52
N VAL A 225 2.26 17.89 8.20
CA VAL A 225 1.38 16.78 7.81
C VAL A 225 0.63 16.25 9.02
N HIS A 226 -0.55 15.69 8.77
CA HIS A 226 -1.27 14.93 9.80
C HIS A 226 -0.78 13.50 9.83
N TYR A 227 -0.54 12.90 8.66
CA TYR A 227 0.04 11.57 8.51
C TYR A 227 0.98 11.52 7.32
N PHE A 228 1.90 10.57 7.38
CA PHE A 228 2.65 10.05 6.25
C PHE A 228 2.05 8.72 5.82
N ASN A 229 1.95 8.44 4.54
CA ASN A 229 1.78 7.08 4.03
C ASN A 229 3.08 6.66 3.34
N ILE A 230 3.90 5.85 4.01
CA ILE A 230 5.14 5.34 3.45
C ILE A 230 4.81 4.09 2.64
N MET A 231 5.12 4.08 1.35
CA MET A 231 4.76 3.01 0.42
C MET A 231 5.69 1.79 0.57
N THR A 232 5.64 1.12 1.72
CA THR A 232 6.48 -0.03 2.08
C THR A 232 6.00 -1.32 1.40
N TYR A 233 5.82 -1.28 0.08
CA TYR A 233 5.47 -2.39 -0.81
C TYR A 233 6.25 -2.25 -2.13
N ASP A 234 6.08 -3.20 -3.05
CA ASP A 234 6.82 -3.26 -4.31
C ASP A 234 8.34 -3.37 -4.09
N TYR A 235 8.74 -4.18 -3.13
CA TYR A 235 10.14 -4.34 -2.69
C TYR A 235 11.13 -4.57 -3.84
N HIS A 236 10.71 -5.26 -4.90
CA HIS A 236 11.52 -5.49 -6.10
C HIS A 236 11.99 -4.18 -6.79
N GLN A 237 11.27 -3.07 -6.60
CA GLN A 237 11.67 -1.76 -7.16
C GLN A 237 12.80 -1.10 -6.35
N TYR A 238 13.02 -1.54 -5.10
CA TYR A 238 13.97 -0.95 -4.16
C TYR A 238 15.14 -1.86 -3.83
N GLN A 239 15.13 -3.10 -4.34
CA GLN A 239 16.17 -4.10 -4.12
C GLN A 239 16.41 -4.91 -5.38
N ARG A 240 17.68 -4.90 -5.87
CA ARG A 240 18.06 -5.63 -7.10
C ARG A 240 18.02 -7.15 -6.96
N ASN A 241 18.29 -7.65 -5.76
CA ASN A 241 18.30 -9.08 -5.49
C ASN A 241 17.19 -9.42 -4.50
N ASN A 242 16.11 -10.00 -5.00
CA ASN A 242 14.97 -10.47 -4.22
C ASN A 242 14.75 -11.98 -4.46
N PRO A 243 15.66 -12.85 -3.95
CA PRO A 243 15.62 -14.29 -4.22
C PRO A 243 14.37 -14.97 -3.66
N ASN A 244 13.73 -14.36 -2.67
CA ASN A 244 12.55 -14.88 -2.00
C ASN A 244 11.26 -14.28 -2.54
N PHE A 245 11.33 -13.44 -3.59
CA PHE A 245 10.16 -12.80 -4.24
C PHE A 245 9.25 -12.02 -3.28
N TYR A 246 9.78 -11.48 -2.19
CA TYR A 246 9.00 -10.72 -1.22
C TYR A 246 8.40 -9.44 -1.83
N THR A 247 7.19 -9.09 -1.36
CA THR A 247 6.51 -7.86 -1.76
C THR A 247 6.71 -6.72 -0.78
N ALA A 248 6.78 -7.02 0.50
CA ALA A 248 6.91 -6.03 1.58
C ALA A 248 7.56 -6.66 2.83
N PRO A 249 8.86 -7.05 2.79
CA PRO A 249 9.49 -7.75 3.91
C PRO A 249 9.52 -6.93 5.19
N ILE A 250 9.26 -7.58 6.32
CA ILE A 250 9.18 -6.95 7.65
C ILE A 250 10.49 -6.27 8.03
N SER A 251 11.62 -6.88 7.72
CA SER A 251 12.95 -6.29 7.98
C SER A 251 13.12 -4.95 7.27
N TRP A 252 12.71 -4.87 6.00
CA TRP A 252 12.78 -3.64 5.21
C TRP A 252 11.79 -2.57 5.71
N ILE A 253 10.62 -2.97 6.17
CA ILE A 253 9.67 -2.04 6.83
C ILE A 253 10.33 -1.42 8.06
N LYS A 254 10.92 -2.24 8.94
CA LYS A 254 11.65 -1.77 10.14
C LYS A 254 12.80 -0.84 9.76
N GLU A 255 13.64 -1.25 8.82
CA GLU A 255 14.74 -0.42 8.32
C GLU A 255 14.28 0.91 7.73
N THR A 256 13.10 0.94 7.09
CA THR A 256 12.52 2.17 6.55
C THR A 256 12.10 3.13 7.67
N ILE A 257 11.51 2.63 8.74
CA ILE A 257 11.16 3.46 9.90
C ILE A 257 12.42 4.01 10.57
N ASP A 258 13.43 3.17 10.82
CA ASP A 258 14.71 3.56 11.41
C ASP A 258 15.49 4.57 10.54
N PHE A 259 15.32 4.47 9.23
CA PHE A 259 15.91 5.40 8.27
C PHE A 259 15.32 6.80 8.41
N TYR A 260 14.01 6.93 8.61
CA TYR A 260 13.33 8.22 8.68
C TYR A 260 13.25 8.82 10.08
N VAL A 261 13.20 8.00 11.13
CA VAL A 261 13.04 8.45 12.50
C VAL A 261 14.34 8.34 13.27
N ASP A 262 14.70 9.40 13.99
CA ASP A 262 15.78 9.36 14.98
C ASP A 262 15.19 9.06 16.35
N GLU A 263 15.40 7.84 16.84
CA GLU A 263 14.86 7.37 18.13
C GLU A 263 15.40 8.18 19.34
N ASN A 264 16.54 8.85 19.18
CA ASN A 264 17.10 9.73 20.22
C ASN A 264 16.48 11.13 20.23
N ASP A 265 15.67 11.46 19.23
CA ASP A 265 14.99 12.76 19.16
C ASP A 265 13.74 12.78 20.04
N LYS A 266 13.54 13.85 20.81
CA LYS A 266 12.38 14.02 21.69
C LYS A 266 11.04 13.95 20.95
N SER A 267 11.02 14.27 19.65
CA SER A 267 9.84 14.20 18.80
C SER A 267 9.62 12.84 18.12
N ALA A 268 10.50 11.86 18.34
CA ALA A 268 10.43 10.55 17.70
C ALA A 268 9.05 9.91 17.85
N LYS A 269 8.49 9.89 19.05
CA LYS A 269 7.15 9.35 19.34
C LYS A 269 6.06 10.05 18.54
N ASP A 270 6.09 11.39 18.48
CA ASP A 270 5.07 12.16 17.78
C ASP A 270 5.18 11.98 16.26
N ILE A 271 6.40 11.86 15.74
CA ILE A 271 6.66 11.55 14.34
C ILE A 271 6.15 10.14 14.01
N LYS A 272 6.49 9.14 14.80
CA LYS A 272 6.03 7.75 14.62
C LYS A 272 4.51 7.63 14.62
N ASN A 273 3.82 8.35 15.51
CA ASN A 273 2.35 8.38 15.56
C ASN A 273 1.70 8.94 14.28
N LYS A 274 2.45 9.62 13.42
CA LYS A 274 1.99 10.12 12.11
C LYS A 274 2.29 9.15 10.96
N ILE A 275 3.02 8.09 11.17
CA ILE A 275 3.43 7.16 10.10
C ILE A 275 2.37 6.09 9.90
N LEU A 276 1.92 5.94 8.67
CA LEU A 276 1.15 4.79 8.17
C LEU A 276 2.06 4.01 7.23
N ILE A 277 2.38 2.76 7.56
CA ILE A 277 3.11 1.89 6.63
C ILE A 277 2.16 1.37 5.55
N GLY A 278 2.59 1.43 4.30
CA GLY A 278 1.84 0.92 3.16
C GLY A 278 1.92 -0.60 3.09
N ILE A 279 0.80 -1.26 2.85
CA ILE A 279 0.74 -2.69 2.58
C ILE A 279 0.00 -2.95 1.28
N PRO A 280 0.47 -3.90 0.45
CA PRO A 280 -0.19 -4.24 -0.79
C PRO A 280 -1.34 -5.22 -0.54
N PHE A 281 -2.43 -5.07 -1.31
CA PHE A 281 -3.47 -6.09 -1.46
C PHE A 281 -3.37 -6.80 -2.81
N HIS A 282 -2.29 -6.56 -3.54
CA HIS A 282 -1.91 -7.27 -4.76
C HIS A 282 -0.64 -8.10 -4.53
N GLY A 283 -0.45 -9.07 -5.38
CA GLY A 283 0.77 -9.86 -5.47
C GLY A 283 1.47 -9.67 -6.80
N TYR A 284 2.48 -10.49 -7.04
CA TYR A 284 3.27 -10.49 -8.27
C TYR A 284 3.48 -11.90 -8.80
N SER A 285 3.57 -12.00 -10.13
CA SER A 285 4.08 -13.17 -10.82
C SER A 285 5.51 -12.89 -11.30
N PHE A 286 6.40 -13.85 -11.12
CA PHE A 286 7.79 -13.82 -11.57
C PHE A 286 8.08 -15.04 -12.43
N GLN A 287 9.08 -14.95 -13.28
CA GLN A 287 9.69 -16.14 -13.88
C GLN A 287 10.80 -16.66 -12.96
N LYS A 288 10.96 -17.97 -12.85
CA LYS A 288 12.07 -18.57 -12.09
C LYS A 288 13.41 -18.01 -12.57
N GLY A 289 14.22 -17.56 -11.62
CA GLY A 289 15.51 -16.92 -11.89
C GLY A 289 15.46 -15.43 -12.21
N SER A 290 14.27 -14.80 -12.25
CA SER A 290 14.11 -13.36 -12.43
C SER A 290 13.71 -12.70 -11.10
N SER A 291 14.39 -11.61 -10.71
CA SER A 291 13.98 -10.75 -9.60
C SER A 291 12.96 -9.68 -10.01
N ASN A 292 12.72 -9.53 -11.31
CA ASN A 292 11.73 -8.59 -11.84
C ASN A 292 10.39 -9.32 -12.07
N PRO A 293 9.26 -8.76 -11.63
CA PRO A 293 7.96 -9.37 -11.85
C PRO A 293 7.58 -9.35 -13.34
N SER A 294 6.86 -10.38 -13.74
CA SER A 294 6.21 -10.48 -15.06
C SER A 294 4.90 -9.70 -15.11
N GLY A 295 4.28 -9.47 -13.96
CA GLY A 295 3.03 -8.73 -13.83
C GLY A 295 2.47 -8.72 -12.41
N VAL A 296 1.50 -7.84 -12.20
CA VAL A 296 0.72 -7.75 -10.97
C VAL A 296 -0.32 -8.88 -10.95
N VAL A 297 -0.56 -9.45 -9.79
CA VAL A 297 -1.59 -10.47 -9.55
C VAL A 297 -2.64 -9.90 -8.60
N THR A 298 -3.87 -9.77 -9.09
CA THR A 298 -5.02 -9.37 -8.28
C THR A 298 -5.66 -10.58 -7.57
N GLY A 299 -6.51 -10.34 -6.57
CA GLY A 299 -7.22 -11.41 -5.88
C GLY A 299 -8.09 -12.28 -6.79
N SER A 300 -8.69 -11.69 -7.82
CA SER A 300 -9.47 -12.44 -8.79
C SER A 300 -8.61 -13.34 -9.65
N GLN A 301 -7.44 -12.86 -10.10
CA GLN A 301 -6.45 -13.67 -10.83
C GLN A 301 -5.86 -14.77 -9.93
N PHE A 302 -5.55 -14.45 -8.67
CA PHE A 302 -5.05 -15.44 -7.72
C PHE A 302 -6.07 -16.55 -7.44
N SER A 303 -7.37 -16.19 -7.32
CA SER A 303 -8.46 -17.17 -7.24
C SER A 303 -8.48 -18.13 -8.43
N GLN A 304 -8.28 -17.63 -9.65
CA GLN A 304 -8.23 -18.48 -10.84
C GLN A 304 -7.02 -19.40 -10.82
N ILE A 305 -5.86 -18.89 -10.43
CA ILE A 305 -4.63 -19.69 -10.26
C ILE A 305 -4.87 -20.83 -9.26
N LEU A 306 -5.38 -20.51 -8.07
CA LEU A 306 -5.68 -21.51 -7.04
C LEU A 306 -6.69 -22.59 -7.53
N SER A 307 -7.66 -22.21 -8.35
CA SER A 307 -8.67 -23.11 -8.89
C SER A 307 -8.08 -24.06 -9.94
N GLY A 308 -7.08 -23.61 -10.71
CA GLY A 308 -6.40 -24.38 -11.75
C GLY A 308 -5.31 -25.32 -11.23
N ILE A 309 -4.93 -25.19 -9.96
CA ILE A 309 -3.86 -26.01 -9.37
C ILE A 309 -4.42 -27.39 -9.01
N GLY A 310 -3.99 -28.41 -9.74
CA GLY A 310 -4.21 -29.82 -9.45
C GLY A 310 -3.04 -30.42 -8.68
N GLY A 311 -3.31 -31.30 -7.75
CA GLY A 311 -2.50 -31.80 -6.64
C GLY A 311 -1.02 -32.15 -6.79
N ASN A 312 -0.41 -32.23 -7.98
CA ASN A 312 0.98 -32.67 -8.16
C ASN A 312 1.90 -31.70 -8.94
N GLU A 313 1.40 -30.57 -9.40
CA GLU A 313 2.16 -29.65 -10.25
C GLU A 313 2.64 -28.38 -9.54
N PHE A 314 2.69 -28.42 -8.21
CA PHE A 314 2.74 -27.23 -7.40
C PHE A 314 3.66 -27.43 -6.21
N GLU A 315 4.62 -26.55 -6.07
CA GLU A 315 5.42 -26.40 -4.86
C GLU A 315 4.94 -25.15 -4.08
N TYR A 316 4.72 -25.36 -2.79
CA TYR A 316 4.29 -24.32 -1.87
C TYR A 316 5.36 -24.10 -0.82
N ASN A 317 5.82 -22.85 -0.76
CA ASN A 317 6.75 -22.40 0.27
C ASN A 317 6.07 -21.36 1.14
N SER A 318 5.93 -21.63 2.43
CA SER A 318 5.46 -20.65 3.38
C SER A 318 6.66 -20.02 4.10
N TYR A 319 6.81 -18.72 3.96
CA TYR A 319 7.76 -17.96 4.75
C TYR A 319 7.05 -17.50 6.03
N LYS A 320 7.03 -18.38 7.04
CA LYS A 320 6.29 -18.17 8.29
C LYS A 320 6.62 -16.87 9.00
N GLU A 321 7.87 -16.42 8.91
CA GLU A 321 8.31 -15.16 9.52
C GLU A 321 7.66 -13.94 8.87
N GLU A 322 7.43 -13.99 7.56
CA GLU A 322 6.83 -12.92 6.78
C GLU A 322 5.30 -13.07 6.63
N GLY A 323 4.75 -14.26 6.87
CA GLY A 323 3.35 -14.58 6.56
C GLY A 323 3.05 -14.57 5.06
N GLU A 324 4.08 -14.73 4.22
CA GLU A 324 3.96 -14.77 2.77
C GLU A 324 3.87 -16.19 2.25
N TYR A 325 3.05 -16.39 1.22
CA TYR A 325 2.91 -17.65 0.52
C TYR A 325 3.41 -17.49 -0.90
N ILE A 326 4.31 -18.37 -1.30
CA ILE A 326 4.89 -18.41 -2.63
C ILE A 326 4.46 -19.70 -3.31
N ILE A 327 3.83 -19.57 -4.46
CA ILE A 327 3.34 -20.66 -5.26
C ILE A 327 4.24 -20.78 -6.49
N GLU A 328 4.85 -21.93 -6.66
CA GLU A 328 5.63 -22.26 -7.86
C GLU A 328 4.83 -23.20 -8.76
N THR A 329 4.58 -22.79 -10.01
CA THR A 329 3.89 -23.60 -11.00
C THR A 329 4.62 -23.50 -12.35
N GLY A 330 5.18 -24.63 -12.81
CA GLY A 330 6.01 -24.65 -14.01
C GLY A 330 7.22 -23.68 -13.87
N ASN A 331 7.32 -22.70 -14.78
CA ASN A 331 8.38 -21.67 -14.75
C ASN A 331 7.96 -20.39 -14.02
N ASN A 332 6.77 -20.34 -13.43
CA ASN A 332 6.26 -19.16 -12.75
C ASN A 332 6.37 -19.29 -11.23
N VAL A 333 6.64 -18.18 -10.58
CA VAL A 333 6.60 -18.01 -9.13
C VAL A 333 5.61 -16.91 -8.84
N ILE A 334 4.64 -17.18 -7.97
CA ILE A 334 3.57 -16.24 -7.64
C ILE A 334 3.64 -15.96 -6.15
N ASN A 335 3.81 -14.70 -5.80
CA ASN A 335 3.67 -14.21 -4.45
C ASN A 335 2.37 -13.42 -4.34
N TYR A 336 1.55 -13.77 -3.35
CA TYR A 336 0.30 -13.06 -3.09
C TYR A 336 0.10 -12.90 -1.57
N PRO A 337 -0.31 -11.70 -1.07
CA PRO A 337 -0.58 -11.50 0.34
C PRO A 337 -1.78 -12.35 0.79
N MET A 338 -1.64 -13.01 1.92
CA MET A 338 -2.69 -13.76 2.57
C MET A 338 -3.04 -13.13 3.91
N LYS A 339 -3.99 -13.70 4.63
CA LYS A 339 -4.43 -13.18 5.93
C LYS A 339 -3.24 -13.03 6.90
N GLU A 340 -2.39 -14.02 6.99
CA GLU A 340 -1.20 -14.05 7.86
C GLU A 340 -0.20 -12.94 7.52
N PHE A 341 -0.04 -12.62 6.23
CA PHE A 341 0.77 -11.49 5.78
C PHE A 341 0.25 -10.18 6.36
N ILE A 342 -1.07 -9.98 6.31
CA ILE A 342 -1.71 -8.79 6.87
C ILE A 342 -1.53 -8.76 8.39
N GLU A 343 -1.86 -9.84 9.08
CA GLU A 343 -1.75 -9.95 10.55
C GLU A 343 -0.34 -9.58 11.04
N LYS A 344 0.71 -10.09 10.38
CA LYS A 344 2.11 -9.75 10.69
C LYS A 344 2.40 -8.25 10.57
N ARG A 345 1.89 -7.57 9.52
CA ARG A 345 2.12 -6.11 9.34
C ARG A 345 1.30 -5.29 10.33
N LEU A 346 0.10 -5.74 10.71
CA LEU A 346 -0.67 -5.12 11.81
C LEU A 346 0.07 -5.25 13.15
N GLU A 347 0.69 -6.40 13.42
CA GLU A 347 1.48 -6.64 14.63
C GLU A 347 2.72 -5.74 14.67
N ILE A 348 3.51 -5.71 13.58
CA ILE A 348 4.69 -4.85 13.45
C ILE A 348 4.36 -3.38 13.62
N SER A 349 3.22 -2.91 13.10
CA SER A 349 2.81 -1.52 13.29
C SER A 349 2.58 -1.14 14.77
N LYS A 350 2.09 -2.09 15.57
CA LYS A 350 1.94 -1.92 17.02
C LYS A 350 3.29 -1.95 17.73
N GLU A 351 4.16 -2.91 17.38
CA GLU A 351 5.51 -3.02 17.95
C GLU A 351 6.35 -1.76 17.72
N LEU A 352 6.29 -1.21 16.51
CA LEU A 352 6.99 0.01 16.13
C LEU A 352 6.37 1.28 16.72
N ASN A 353 5.19 1.18 17.36
CA ASN A 353 4.43 2.31 17.90
C ASN A 353 4.17 3.40 16.87
N ILE A 354 3.79 3.02 15.64
CA ILE A 354 3.46 3.93 14.55
C ILE A 354 1.95 4.23 14.50
N GLY A 355 1.56 5.20 13.67
CA GLY A 355 0.17 5.67 13.57
C GLY A 355 -0.79 4.66 12.96
N GLY A 356 -0.32 3.74 12.11
CA GLY A 356 -1.18 2.73 11.51
C GLY A 356 -0.72 2.21 10.14
N ILE A 357 -1.71 1.91 9.29
CA ILE A 357 -1.55 1.21 8.01
C ILE A 357 -2.23 1.98 6.88
N GLY A 358 -1.61 1.97 5.68
CA GLY A 358 -2.20 2.35 4.41
C GLY A 358 -2.31 1.15 3.46
N ILE A 359 -3.48 0.86 2.91
CA ILE A 359 -3.74 -0.29 2.05
C ILE A 359 -3.79 0.14 0.58
N TRP A 360 -2.89 -0.37 -0.26
CA TRP A 360 -2.87 -0.16 -1.72
C TRP A 360 -3.18 -1.45 -2.45
N ASP A 361 -4.26 -1.57 -3.24
CA ASP A 361 -5.57 -0.96 -2.99
C ASP A 361 -6.56 -2.07 -2.63
N VAL A 362 -7.63 -1.72 -1.94
CA VAL A 362 -8.59 -2.69 -1.39
C VAL A 362 -9.21 -3.57 -2.46
N GLY A 363 -9.45 -3.02 -3.67
CA GLY A 363 -10.04 -3.76 -4.78
C GLY A 363 -9.14 -4.81 -5.39
N ASN A 364 -7.82 -4.73 -5.20
CA ASN A 364 -6.87 -5.75 -5.65
C ASN A 364 -6.83 -6.98 -4.73
N GLY A 365 -7.43 -6.88 -3.55
CA GLY A 365 -7.51 -7.97 -2.58
C GLY A 365 -8.71 -8.87 -2.74
N LYS A 366 -8.92 -9.70 -1.73
CA LYS A 366 -10.17 -10.42 -1.45
C LYS A 366 -10.66 -10.06 -0.06
N GLU A 367 -11.94 -10.36 0.21
CA GLU A 367 -12.56 -10.05 1.50
C GLU A 367 -11.74 -10.57 2.68
N SER A 368 -11.16 -11.76 2.57
CA SER A 368 -10.33 -12.39 3.62
C SER A 368 -9.17 -11.53 4.09
N LEU A 369 -8.59 -10.66 3.23
CA LEU A 369 -7.52 -9.74 3.62
C LEU A 369 -8.01 -8.60 4.52
N ILE A 370 -9.31 -8.32 4.53
CA ILE A 370 -9.92 -7.27 5.35
C ILE A 370 -10.26 -7.79 6.75
N GLU A 371 -10.38 -9.11 6.91
CA GLU A 371 -10.79 -9.73 8.18
C GLU A 371 -9.94 -9.30 9.38
N PRO A 372 -8.60 -9.22 9.31
CA PRO A 372 -7.74 -8.87 10.46
C PRO A 372 -7.94 -7.45 11.01
N PHE A 373 -8.43 -6.52 10.20
CA PHE A 373 -8.69 -5.13 10.64
C PHE A 373 -9.97 -5.05 11.54
#